data_d08612233124967567ee311c8fdcc809
#
_entry.id   d08612233124967567ee311c8fdcc809
#
_cell.length_a   1.000
_cell.length_b   1.000
_cell.length_c   1.000
_cell.angle_alpha   90.00
_cell.angle_beta   90.00
_cell.angle_gamma   90.00
#
_symmetry.space_group_name_H-M   'P 1'
#
loop_
_entity.id
_entity.type
_entity.pdbx_description
1 polymer ?
#
loop_
_entity_poly.entity_id
_entity_poly.type
_entity_poly.pdbx_seq_one_letter_code
_entity_poly.pdbx_strand_id
1 'polypeptide(L)'
;MKPAGYLINNKTSLQGEHGFIYDYILAENGLFLEARSPLIEARVCIAPVAVRGLNPLDEMLLLPKGKIPGHLYELALAMLCVDIYRECYLAIIWDGEYHIRKPEQIQQELKVEYQVLPSTIMDIHSHGSLPALNSQLDNQDEQGFRLSLVAGKLNTAASELNLRLAVYGYYMSLELEDVFECIP
;
A
#
# COMPACT_ATOMS: atom_id res chain seq x y z
N MET A 1 20.87 14.20 10.33
CA MET A 1 19.96 13.06 10.52
C MET A 1 19.97 12.25 9.24
N LYS A 2 20.12 10.91 9.29
CA LYS A 2 20.20 10.04 8.10
C LYS A 2 18.79 9.68 7.63
N PRO A 3 18.52 9.59 6.32
CA PRO A 3 17.21 9.16 5.80
C PRO A 3 16.85 7.74 6.25
N ALA A 4 17.79 6.80 6.12
CA ALA A 4 17.62 5.41 6.51
C ALA A 4 18.39 5.09 7.79
N GLY A 5 17.76 4.36 8.71
CA GLY A 5 18.38 3.74 9.86
C GLY A 5 18.82 2.31 9.57
N TYR A 6 19.72 1.81 10.43
CA TYR A 6 20.23 0.44 10.33
C TYR A 6 20.25 -0.18 11.71
N LEU A 7 19.38 -1.16 11.92
CA LEU A 7 19.14 -1.79 13.21
C LEU A 7 19.39 -3.29 13.16
N ILE A 8 19.72 -3.86 14.30
CA ILE A 8 19.88 -5.30 14.49
C ILE A 8 18.94 -5.73 15.61
N ASN A 9 18.08 -6.72 15.34
CA ASN A 9 17.15 -7.29 16.32
C ASN A 9 17.87 -8.33 17.20
N ASN A 10 18.66 -7.82 18.14
CA ASN A 10 19.44 -8.62 19.05
C ASN A 10 18.55 -9.28 20.12
N LYS A 11 19.06 -10.31 20.83
CA LYS A 11 18.34 -11.04 21.88
C LYS A 11 17.86 -10.17 23.03
N THR A 12 18.51 -9.06 23.30
CA THR A 12 18.21 -8.18 24.43
C THR A 12 17.47 -6.92 24.03
N SER A 13 17.68 -6.41 22.83
CA SER A 13 17.09 -5.15 22.35
C SER A 13 17.35 -4.94 20.86
N LEU A 14 16.59 -4.05 20.27
CA LEU A 14 16.87 -3.47 18.97
C LEU A 14 18.07 -2.51 19.10
N GLN A 15 19.14 -2.74 18.35
CA GLN A 15 20.39 -1.97 18.43
C GLN A 15 20.70 -1.32 17.08
N GLY A 16 21.13 -0.06 17.13
CA GLY A 16 21.52 0.71 15.95
C GLY A 16 21.04 2.16 16.02
N GLU A 17 21.09 2.85 14.89
CA GLU A 17 20.65 4.24 14.76
C GLU A 17 19.42 4.30 13.85
N HIS A 18 18.35 4.92 14.32
CA HIS A 18 17.15 5.17 13.55
C HIS A 18 17.36 6.21 12.44
N GLY A 19 16.73 5.98 11.30
CA GLY A 19 16.53 6.95 10.25
C GLY A 19 15.33 7.86 10.53
N PHE A 20 15.16 8.90 9.73
CA PHE A 20 13.99 9.75 9.87
C PHE A 20 12.87 9.42 8.86
N ILE A 21 13.16 8.57 7.84
CA ILE A 21 12.16 8.12 6.86
C ILE A 21 11.78 6.67 7.14
N TYR A 22 12.77 5.78 7.25
CA TYR A 22 12.58 4.35 7.51
C TYR A 22 13.83 3.71 8.12
N ASP A 23 13.65 2.50 8.64
CA ASP A 23 14.70 1.68 9.21
C ASP A 23 14.84 0.35 8.49
N TYR A 24 16.07 -0.07 8.17
CA TYR A 24 16.39 -1.46 7.88
C TYR A 24 16.67 -2.19 9.19
N ILE A 25 16.06 -3.36 9.37
CA ILE A 25 16.20 -4.17 10.59
C ILE A 25 16.65 -5.58 10.19
N LEU A 26 17.86 -5.95 10.59
CA LEU A 26 18.34 -7.32 10.46
C LEU A 26 17.81 -8.16 11.62
N ALA A 27 17.08 -9.24 11.32
CA ALA A 27 16.49 -10.17 12.27
C ALA A 27 16.92 -11.61 11.98
N GLU A 28 16.55 -12.58 12.85
CA GLU A 28 16.86 -13.99 12.67
C GLU A 28 16.34 -14.56 11.33
N ASN A 29 15.15 -14.14 10.94
CA ASN A 29 14.39 -14.64 9.80
C ASN A 29 14.40 -13.75 8.55
N GLY A 30 15.11 -12.61 8.56
CA GLY A 30 15.14 -11.74 7.41
C GLY A 30 15.75 -10.36 7.62
N LEU A 31 15.84 -9.64 6.52
CA LEU A 31 16.02 -8.20 6.50
C LEU A 31 14.65 -7.56 6.32
N PHE A 32 14.29 -6.69 7.24
CA PHE A 32 13.02 -5.96 7.23
C PHE A 32 13.23 -4.49 6.95
N LEU A 33 12.23 -3.85 6.36
CA LEU A 33 12.11 -2.40 6.29
C LEU A 33 10.92 -1.98 7.15
N GLU A 34 11.14 -1.07 8.08
CA GLU A 34 10.10 -0.49 8.93
C GLU A 34 9.96 1.00 8.64
N ALA A 35 8.72 1.44 8.38
CA ALA A 35 8.39 2.84 8.14
C ALA A 35 7.15 3.26 8.92
N ARG A 36 7.06 4.56 9.23
CA ARG A 36 5.95 5.13 10.00
C ARG A 36 5.55 6.47 9.44
N SER A 37 4.24 6.67 9.36
CA SER A 37 3.59 7.93 9.05
C SER A 37 2.39 8.16 9.99
N PRO A 38 1.76 9.32 9.98
CA PRO A 38 0.51 9.52 10.73
C PRO A 38 -0.65 8.62 10.32
N LEU A 39 -0.58 7.99 9.14
CA LEU A 39 -1.65 7.18 8.56
C LEU A 39 -1.33 5.69 8.48
N ILE A 40 -0.04 5.31 8.40
CA ILE A 40 0.40 3.93 8.24
C ILE A 40 1.67 3.72 9.06
N GLU A 41 1.71 2.61 9.81
CA GLU A 41 2.94 2.04 10.34
C GLU A 41 3.09 0.63 9.77
N ALA A 42 4.26 0.30 9.24
CA ALA A 42 4.45 -1.00 8.64
C ALA A 42 5.87 -1.51 8.76
N ARG A 43 5.98 -2.84 8.74
CA ARG A 43 7.24 -3.58 8.68
C ARG A 43 7.09 -4.68 7.65
N VAL A 44 7.98 -4.69 6.67
CA VAL A 44 7.93 -5.60 5.52
C VAL A 44 9.22 -6.40 5.43
N CYS A 45 9.13 -7.72 5.25
CA CYS A 45 10.30 -8.56 4.98
C CYS A 45 10.75 -8.36 3.53
N ILE A 46 11.86 -7.66 3.34
CA ILE A 46 12.38 -7.34 2.00
C ILE A 46 13.38 -8.38 1.48
N ALA A 47 13.94 -9.21 2.37
CA ALA A 47 14.80 -10.33 2.01
C ALA A 47 14.77 -11.39 3.12
N PRO A 48 14.17 -12.56 2.88
CA PRO A 48 14.25 -13.67 3.83
C PRO A 48 15.67 -14.22 3.91
N VAL A 49 16.20 -14.34 5.11
CA VAL A 49 17.53 -14.89 5.38
C VAL A 49 17.58 -15.46 6.80
N ALA A 50 18.36 -16.52 7.03
CA ALA A 50 18.54 -17.11 8.35
C ALA A 50 19.83 -16.57 9.01
N VAL A 51 19.70 -15.79 10.06
CA VAL A 51 20.83 -15.19 10.80
C VAL A 51 20.84 -15.70 12.24
N ARG A 52 21.80 -16.56 12.56
CA ARG A 52 21.92 -17.14 13.90
C ARG A 52 22.24 -16.08 14.96
N GLY A 53 21.58 -16.20 16.12
CA GLY A 53 21.88 -15.36 17.28
C GLY A 53 21.06 -14.09 17.38
N LEU A 54 20.23 -13.80 16.41
CA LEU A 54 19.24 -12.72 16.47
C LEU A 54 17.86 -13.25 16.90
N ASN A 55 16.93 -12.35 17.19
CA ASN A 55 15.53 -12.67 17.38
C ASN A 55 14.78 -12.60 16.03
N PRO A 56 13.73 -13.43 15.84
CA PRO A 56 12.84 -13.30 14.70
C PRO A 56 12.04 -11.98 14.78
N LEU A 57 11.50 -11.59 13.63
CA LEU A 57 10.65 -10.40 13.50
C LEU A 57 9.49 -10.74 12.57
N ASP A 58 8.30 -10.24 12.88
CA ASP A 58 7.11 -10.44 12.07
C ASP A 58 6.83 -9.21 11.20
N GLU A 59 6.24 -9.43 10.03
CA GLU A 59 5.64 -8.36 9.24
C GLU A 59 4.50 -7.72 10.02
N MET A 60 4.24 -6.46 9.75
CA MET A 60 3.23 -5.67 10.47
C MET A 60 2.61 -4.62 9.56
N LEU A 61 1.31 -4.48 9.64
CA LEU A 61 0.57 -3.32 9.16
C LEU A 61 -0.31 -2.80 10.31
N LEU A 62 -0.17 -1.52 10.61
CA LEU A 62 -1.04 -0.80 11.54
C LEU A 62 -1.55 0.46 10.85
N LEU A 63 -2.84 0.69 10.93
CA LEU A 63 -3.51 1.91 10.49
C LEU A 63 -3.88 2.73 11.74
N PRO A 64 -3.09 3.76 12.12
CA PRO A 64 -3.30 4.52 13.36
C PRO A 64 -4.66 5.23 13.46
N LYS A 65 -5.34 5.39 12.32
CA LYS A 65 -6.70 5.99 12.25
C LYS A 65 -7.82 4.95 12.22
N GLY A 66 -7.49 3.66 12.43
CA GLY A 66 -8.40 2.54 12.25
C GLY A 66 -8.45 2.06 10.80
N LYS A 67 -9.14 0.95 10.58
CA LYS A 67 -9.38 0.44 9.22
C LYS A 67 -10.29 1.38 8.44
N ILE A 68 -10.16 1.32 7.13
CA ILE A 68 -11.00 2.11 6.21
C ILE A 68 -12.41 1.52 6.20
N PRO A 69 -13.48 2.33 6.34
CA PRO A 69 -14.85 1.84 6.28
C PRO A 69 -15.16 1.07 5.00
N GLY A 70 -15.74 -0.14 5.10
CA GLY A 70 -15.97 -1.02 3.96
C GLY A 70 -16.86 -0.41 2.86
N HIS A 71 -17.81 0.47 3.22
CA HIS A 71 -18.63 1.15 2.22
C HIS A 71 -17.82 2.02 1.25
N LEU A 72 -16.62 2.49 1.63
CA LEU A 72 -15.74 3.24 0.71
C LEU A 72 -15.10 2.32 -0.34
N TYR A 73 -14.82 1.06 0.03
CA TYR A 73 -14.40 0.05 -0.93
C TYR A 73 -15.51 -0.24 -1.96
N GLU A 74 -16.75 -0.47 -1.50
CA GLU A 74 -17.88 -0.70 -2.39
C GLU A 74 -18.14 0.49 -3.31
N LEU A 75 -18.08 1.70 -2.77
CA LEU A 75 -18.23 2.93 -3.53
C LEU A 75 -17.11 3.09 -4.58
N ALA A 76 -15.85 2.77 -4.20
CA ALA A 76 -14.74 2.81 -5.14
C ALA A 76 -14.99 1.88 -6.34
N LEU A 77 -15.34 0.61 -6.09
CA LEU A 77 -15.64 -0.33 -7.15
C LEU A 77 -16.79 0.15 -8.04
N ALA A 78 -17.87 0.66 -7.43
CA ALA A 78 -19.00 1.21 -8.19
C ALA A 78 -18.57 2.37 -9.10
N MET A 79 -17.70 3.27 -8.61
CA MET A 79 -17.18 4.39 -9.39
C MET A 79 -16.27 3.92 -10.54
N LEU A 80 -15.45 2.89 -10.33
CA LEU A 80 -14.58 2.33 -11.37
C LEU A 80 -15.37 1.61 -12.47
N CYS A 81 -16.50 1.01 -12.12
CA CYS A 81 -17.38 0.34 -13.10
C CYS A 81 -18.18 1.30 -14.00
N VAL A 82 -18.14 2.61 -13.76
CA VAL A 82 -18.87 3.59 -14.62
C VAL A 82 -18.27 3.66 -16.03
N ASP A 83 -16.95 3.57 -16.16
CA ASP A 83 -16.27 3.53 -17.46
C ASP A 83 -15.13 2.50 -17.41
N ILE A 84 -15.44 1.32 -17.92
CA ILE A 84 -14.48 0.19 -17.96
C ILE A 84 -13.53 0.23 -19.17
N TYR A 85 -13.70 1.21 -20.07
CA TYR A 85 -12.86 1.35 -21.26
C TYR A 85 -11.69 2.30 -21.08
N ARG A 86 -11.67 3.03 -19.98
CA ARG A 86 -10.59 3.95 -19.63
C ARG A 86 -10.14 3.71 -18.21
N GLU A 87 -8.84 3.81 -17.99
CA GLU A 87 -8.32 3.76 -16.63
C GLU A 87 -8.83 4.94 -15.82
N CYS A 88 -9.25 4.66 -14.61
CA CYS A 88 -9.74 5.64 -13.64
C CYS A 88 -8.92 5.54 -12.37
N TYR A 89 -8.51 6.68 -11.84
CA TYR A 89 -7.85 6.80 -10.56
C TYR A 89 -8.78 7.41 -9.50
N LEU A 90 -8.72 6.84 -8.31
CA LEU A 90 -9.39 7.35 -7.11
C LEU A 90 -8.38 7.37 -5.96
N ALA A 91 -8.56 8.26 -5.01
CA ALA A 91 -7.77 8.30 -3.79
C ALA A 91 -8.67 8.16 -2.57
N ILE A 92 -8.25 7.37 -1.58
CA ILE A 92 -8.80 7.48 -0.23
C ILE A 92 -7.85 8.38 0.57
N ILE A 93 -8.40 9.46 1.10
CA ILE A 93 -7.67 10.45 1.90
C ILE A 93 -8.18 10.45 3.34
N TRP A 94 -7.36 10.95 4.26
CA TRP A 94 -7.74 11.24 5.63
C TRP A 94 -7.84 12.76 5.85
N ASP A 95 -9.02 13.21 6.25
CA ASP A 95 -9.30 14.61 6.60
C ASP A 95 -10.18 14.70 7.87
N GLY A 96 -9.68 14.07 8.97
CA GLY A 96 -10.46 13.85 10.17
C GLY A 96 -11.32 12.59 10.13
N GLU A 97 -11.73 12.18 8.94
CA GLU A 97 -12.35 10.89 8.59
C GLU A 97 -11.89 10.44 7.20
N TYR A 98 -12.18 9.20 6.82
CA TYR A 98 -11.83 8.69 5.49
C TYR A 98 -12.81 9.17 4.44
N HIS A 99 -12.28 9.67 3.33
CA HIS A 99 -13.05 10.11 2.17
C HIS A 99 -12.48 9.54 0.88
N ILE A 100 -13.35 9.17 -0.04
CA ILE A 100 -12.96 8.91 -1.42
C ILE A 100 -12.94 10.21 -2.21
N ARG A 101 -11.93 10.39 -3.05
CA ARG A 101 -11.78 11.54 -3.95
C ARG A 101 -11.40 11.06 -5.34
N LYS A 102 -11.99 11.70 -6.35
CA LYS A 102 -11.56 11.59 -7.75
C LYS A 102 -10.90 12.91 -8.13
N PRO A 103 -9.57 12.99 -8.19
CA PRO A 103 -8.88 14.21 -8.61
C PRO A 103 -9.13 14.49 -10.09
N GLU A 104 -8.77 15.70 -10.54
CA GLU A 104 -8.68 15.97 -11.97
C GLU A 104 -7.66 15.00 -12.60
N GLN A 105 -8.07 14.35 -13.67
CA GLN A 105 -7.28 13.30 -14.31
C GLN A 105 -7.51 13.26 -15.81
N ILE A 106 -6.47 12.86 -16.56
CA ILE A 106 -6.54 12.57 -17.99
C ILE A 106 -6.61 11.06 -18.16
N GLN A 107 -7.77 10.56 -18.56
CA GLN A 107 -8.04 9.13 -18.69
C GLN A 107 -7.78 8.66 -20.13
N GLN A 108 -7.04 7.57 -20.27
CA GLN A 108 -6.76 6.88 -21.52
C GLN A 108 -7.10 5.37 -21.36
N GLU A 109 -6.98 4.59 -22.42
CA GLU A 109 -7.28 3.15 -22.37
C GLU A 109 -6.33 2.37 -21.44
N LEU A 110 -5.06 2.75 -21.40
CA LEU A 110 -4.00 2.03 -20.68
C LEU A 110 -3.18 2.94 -19.76
N LYS A 111 -3.70 4.12 -19.46
CA LYS A 111 -2.99 5.09 -18.60
C LYS A 111 -3.96 6.13 -18.04
N VAL A 112 -3.75 6.49 -16.79
CA VAL A 112 -4.36 7.65 -16.16
C VAL A 112 -3.26 8.58 -15.62
N GLU A 113 -3.34 9.86 -15.96
CA GLU A 113 -2.46 10.91 -15.39
C GLU A 113 -3.25 11.72 -14.39
N TYR A 114 -2.74 11.86 -13.18
CA TYR A 114 -3.41 12.51 -12.07
C TYR A 114 -2.43 13.20 -11.13
N GLN A 115 -2.95 14.11 -10.32
CA GLN A 115 -2.18 14.72 -9.24
C GLN A 115 -2.48 14.00 -7.92
N VAL A 116 -1.44 13.54 -7.24
CA VAL A 116 -1.56 12.93 -5.90
C VAL A 116 -2.08 13.96 -4.90
N LEU A 117 -3.15 13.62 -4.20
CA LEU A 117 -3.76 14.49 -3.19
C LEU A 117 -3.01 14.40 -1.86
N PRO A 118 -2.97 15.50 -1.08
CA PRO A 118 -2.45 15.46 0.28
C PRO A 118 -3.21 14.45 1.15
N SER A 119 -2.52 13.87 2.13
CA SER A 119 -3.09 12.89 3.08
C SER A 119 -3.72 11.65 2.41
N THR A 120 -3.28 11.30 1.20
CA THR A 120 -3.67 10.05 0.55
C THR A 120 -3.08 8.87 1.33
N ILE A 121 -3.97 7.97 1.79
CA ILE A 121 -3.60 6.70 2.42
C ILE A 121 -3.60 5.56 1.39
N MET A 122 -4.51 5.62 0.40
CA MET A 122 -4.66 4.59 -0.61
C MET A 122 -4.87 5.19 -2.00
N ASP A 123 -4.08 4.71 -2.94
CA ASP A 123 -4.29 4.89 -4.37
C ASP A 123 -5.14 3.73 -4.91
N ILE A 124 -6.16 4.03 -5.69
CA ILE A 124 -7.02 3.02 -6.33
C ILE A 124 -7.08 3.33 -7.82
N HIS A 125 -6.75 2.36 -8.67
CA HIS A 125 -6.95 2.53 -10.11
C HIS A 125 -7.52 1.28 -10.76
N SER A 126 -8.13 1.48 -11.95
CA SER A 126 -8.74 0.41 -12.71
C SER A 126 -7.91 0.05 -13.93
N HIS A 127 -7.82 -1.24 -14.23
CA HIS A 127 -7.35 -1.77 -15.50
C HIS A 127 -8.50 -2.16 -16.44
N GLY A 128 -9.73 -1.72 -16.12
CA GLY A 128 -10.92 -2.00 -16.93
C GLY A 128 -11.16 -3.48 -17.14
N SER A 129 -11.10 -3.95 -18.40
CA SER A 129 -11.25 -5.37 -18.76
C SER A 129 -9.98 -6.20 -18.62
N LEU A 130 -8.82 -5.59 -18.37
CA LEU A 130 -7.55 -6.27 -18.18
C LEU A 130 -7.42 -6.84 -16.77
N PRO A 131 -6.52 -7.83 -16.53
CA PRO A 131 -6.24 -8.35 -15.19
C PRO A 131 -5.71 -7.27 -14.23
N ALA A 132 -5.96 -7.45 -12.93
CA ALA A 132 -5.45 -6.58 -11.86
C ALA A 132 -3.98 -6.86 -11.54
N LEU A 133 -3.09 -6.73 -12.52
CA LEU A 133 -1.64 -6.94 -12.35
C LEU A 133 -0.94 -5.59 -12.27
N ASN A 134 -0.08 -5.44 -11.27
CA ASN A 134 0.76 -4.24 -11.20
C ASN A 134 1.78 -4.23 -12.35
N SER A 135 1.73 -3.23 -13.18
CA SER A 135 2.68 -3.01 -14.27
C SER A 135 4.01 -2.46 -13.76
N GLN A 136 5.03 -2.40 -14.65
CA GLN A 136 6.28 -1.70 -14.31
C GLN A 136 6.07 -0.19 -14.11
N LEU A 137 5.08 0.39 -14.78
CA LEU A 137 4.72 1.80 -14.64
C LEU A 137 4.13 2.04 -13.25
N ASP A 138 3.18 1.20 -12.81
CA ASP A 138 2.62 1.28 -11.45
C ASP A 138 3.72 1.19 -10.40
N ASN A 139 4.70 0.28 -10.59
CA ASN A 139 5.83 0.15 -9.68
C ASN A 139 6.75 1.39 -9.67
N GLN A 140 6.83 2.16 -10.76
CA GLN A 140 7.58 3.42 -10.80
C GLN A 140 6.83 4.56 -10.11
N ASP A 141 5.51 4.59 -10.22
CA ASP A 141 4.66 5.61 -9.62
C ASP A 141 4.46 5.37 -8.12
N GLU A 142 4.51 4.11 -7.68
CA GLU A 142 4.32 3.70 -6.28
C GLU A 142 5.63 3.66 -5.46
N GLN A 143 6.51 4.63 -5.63
CA GLN A 143 7.77 4.72 -4.84
C GLN A 143 7.58 5.33 -3.45
N GLY A 144 6.34 5.65 -3.06
CA GLY A 144 6.00 6.26 -1.78
C GLY A 144 5.76 5.26 -0.65
N PHE A 145 5.07 5.74 0.40
CA PHE A 145 4.61 4.94 1.52
C PHE A 145 3.08 5.07 1.62
N ARG A 146 2.37 4.13 1.00
CA ARG A 146 0.90 4.12 0.91
C ARG A 146 0.35 2.78 0.46
N LEU A 147 -0.95 2.57 0.65
CA LEU A 147 -1.70 1.44 0.11
C LEU A 147 -1.99 1.66 -1.39
N SER A 148 -2.04 0.58 -2.15
CA SER A 148 -2.41 0.57 -3.56
C SER A 148 -3.38 -0.57 -3.84
N LEU A 149 -4.49 -0.26 -4.49
CA LEU A 149 -5.52 -1.21 -4.93
C LEU A 149 -5.71 -1.09 -6.44
N VAL A 150 -5.37 -2.15 -7.15
CA VAL A 150 -5.66 -2.28 -8.59
C VAL A 150 -6.91 -3.13 -8.77
N ALA A 151 -7.88 -2.63 -9.54
CA ALA A 151 -9.09 -3.36 -9.90
C ALA A 151 -9.11 -3.68 -11.41
N GLY A 152 -9.22 -4.97 -11.74
CA GLY A 152 -9.25 -5.46 -13.12
C GLY A 152 -10.43 -6.38 -13.40
N LYS A 153 -10.59 -6.77 -14.67
CA LYS A 153 -11.70 -7.60 -15.16
C LYS A 153 -13.08 -7.08 -14.73
N LEU A 154 -13.24 -5.76 -14.70
CA LEU A 154 -14.48 -5.11 -14.24
C LEU A 154 -15.69 -5.38 -15.16
N ASN A 155 -15.46 -5.96 -16.33
CA ASN A 155 -16.50 -6.42 -17.27
C ASN A 155 -17.03 -7.82 -16.95
N THR A 156 -16.59 -8.45 -15.87
CA THR A 156 -17.00 -9.81 -15.46
C THR A 156 -17.69 -9.79 -14.10
N ALA A 157 -18.44 -10.87 -13.80
CA ALA A 157 -19.05 -11.04 -12.48
C ALA A 157 -18.01 -11.30 -11.36
N ALA A 158 -16.78 -11.67 -11.71
CA ALA A 158 -15.67 -11.91 -10.82
C ALA A 158 -14.54 -10.93 -11.17
N SER A 159 -14.66 -9.69 -10.70
CA SER A 159 -13.57 -8.70 -10.79
C SER A 159 -12.35 -9.19 -10.04
N GLU A 160 -11.17 -8.89 -10.57
CA GLU A 160 -9.90 -9.15 -9.90
C GLU A 160 -9.46 -7.93 -9.12
N LEU A 161 -8.88 -8.17 -7.95
CA LEU A 161 -8.32 -7.15 -7.08
C LEU A 161 -6.89 -7.51 -6.72
N ASN A 162 -6.03 -6.51 -6.67
CA ASN A 162 -4.67 -6.64 -6.20
C ASN A 162 -4.39 -5.50 -5.21
N LEU A 163 -4.39 -5.86 -3.92
CA LEU A 163 -4.14 -4.92 -2.84
C LEU A 163 -2.73 -5.14 -2.30
N ARG A 164 -1.97 -4.06 -2.19
CA ARG A 164 -0.63 -4.09 -1.62
C ARG A 164 -0.30 -2.83 -0.85
N LEU A 165 0.66 -2.92 0.04
CA LEU A 165 1.33 -1.78 0.64
C LEU A 165 2.64 -1.52 -0.14
N ALA A 166 2.82 -0.30 -0.61
CA ALA A 166 4.09 0.19 -1.14
C ALA A 166 4.88 0.88 -0.02
N VAL A 167 6.14 0.50 0.16
CA VAL A 167 7.04 1.06 1.17
C VAL A 167 8.38 1.38 0.51
N TYR A 168 8.51 2.57 -0.05
CA TYR A 168 9.75 3.08 -0.67
C TYR A 168 10.39 2.10 -1.67
N GLY A 169 9.57 1.54 -2.58
CA GLY A 169 9.99 0.62 -3.64
C GLY A 169 9.97 -0.86 -3.26
N TYR A 170 9.55 -1.20 -2.05
CA TYR A 170 9.23 -2.57 -1.63
C TYR A 170 7.72 -2.73 -1.47
N TYR A 171 7.22 -3.96 -1.57
CA TYR A 171 5.79 -4.24 -1.59
C TYR A 171 5.45 -5.39 -0.66
N MET A 172 4.31 -5.26 0.02
CA MET A 172 3.70 -6.32 0.83
C MET A 172 2.27 -6.55 0.31
N SER A 173 1.97 -7.77 -0.13
CA SER A 173 0.61 -8.16 -0.51
C SER A 173 -0.28 -8.18 0.71
N LEU A 174 -1.52 -7.72 0.56
CA LEU A 174 -2.51 -7.60 1.63
C LEU A 174 -3.83 -8.22 1.19
N GLU A 175 -4.59 -8.71 2.16
CA GLU A 175 -6.00 -9.05 1.98
C GLU A 175 -6.86 -7.82 2.27
N LEU A 176 -8.09 -7.80 1.73
CA LEU A 176 -8.99 -6.67 1.92
C LEU A 176 -9.29 -6.45 3.42
N GLU A 177 -9.43 -7.53 4.16
CA GLU A 177 -9.70 -7.54 5.60
C GLU A 177 -8.57 -6.92 6.44
N ASP A 178 -7.34 -6.86 5.94
CA ASP A 178 -6.23 -6.19 6.63
C ASP A 178 -6.45 -4.69 6.70
N VAL A 179 -7.14 -4.14 5.71
CA VAL A 179 -7.26 -2.70 5.46
C VAL A 179 -8.67 -2.15 5.69
N PHE A 180 -9.69 -2.90 5.29
CA PHE A 180 -11.09 -2.45 5.36
C PHE A 180 -11.85 -3.07 6.53
N GLU A 181 -12.83 -2.33 7.05
CA GLU A 181 -13.83 -2.83 7.99
C GLU A 181 -14.98 -3.53 7.26
N CYS A 182 -15.49 -4.62 7.82
CA CYS A 182 -16.76 -5.25 7.42
C CYS A 182 -16.96 -5.33 5.90
N ILE A 183 -16.09 -6.06 5.21
CA ILE A 183 -16.32 -6.40 3.80
C ILE A 183 -17.36 -7.51 3.74
N PRO A 184 -18.43 -7.37 2.95
CA PRO A 184 -19.48 -8.38 2.83
C PRO A 184 -19.04 -9.66 2.11
#